data_fc34a94bbc5da495a84f7c2cb1f60678
#
_entry.id   fc34a94bbc5da495a84f7c2cb1f60678
#
_cell.length_a   1.000
_cell.length_b   1.000
_cell.length_c   1.000
_cell.angle_alpha   90.00
_cell.angle_beta   90.00
_cell.angle_gamma   90.00
#
_symmetry.space_group_name_H-M   'P 1'
#
loop_
_entity.id
_entity.type
_entity.pdbx_description
1 polymer ?
#
loop_
_entity_poly.entity_id
_entity_poly.type
_entity_poly.pdbx_seq_one_letter_code
_entity_poly.pdbx_strand_id
1 'polypeptide(L)'
;MVAQPLRRFDTLTDEERAFLCTFPDDTERSPWMVGKDFHRLAIEVLYYPLRRYRADWYVSSDLPILYPRPNNRLGQVAPDILVALVHNHLRDAFDVRVERGFPPFVLEVVSDESRPRDTGKTKKVRIYDLLGAQEYVIFDPRAKRRPSLSGYRRTAAGSWEEWPLDQQGKLQSAVLGLTLAQEDMLLRVEDAAGHRLPTIDEETEELDTLRAELARLRGERS
;
A
#
# COMPACT_ATOMS: atom_id res chain seq x y z
N MET A 1 0.33 -18.29 -1.25
CA MET A 1 -1.05 -17.75 -1.18
C MET A 1 -1.47 -17.47 -2.62
N VAL A 2 -2.53 -18.09 -3.14
CA VAL A 2 -3.02 -17.84 -4.49
C VAL A 2 -3.80 -16.54 -4.45
N ALA A 3 -3.54 -15.62 -5.39
CA ALA A 3 -4.35 -14.42 -5.55
C ALA A 3 -5.84 -14.83 -5.61
N GLN A 4 -6.66 -14.28 -4.73
CA GLN A 4 -8.09 -14.58 -4.80
C GLN A 4 -8.65 -13.95 -6.09
N PRO A 5 -9.49 -14.69 -6.82
CA PRO A 5 -10.13 -14.14 -8.02
C PRO A 5 -10.94 -12.92 -7.65
N LEU A 6 -10.95 -11.93 -8.55
CA LEU A 6 -11.90 -10.82 -8.49
C LEU A 6 -13.28 -11.34 -8.14
N ARG A 7 -13.99 -10.66 -7.24
CA ARG A 7 -15.43 -10.87 -7.10
C ARG A 7 -16.03 -10.84 -8.51
N ARG A 8 -16.68 -11.91 -8.93
CA ARG A 8 -17.29 -11.95 -10.25
C ARG A 8 -18.26 -10.78 -10.36
N PHE A 9 -18.13 -9.98 -11.42
CA PHE A 9 -19.00 -8.82 -11.63
C PHE A 9 -20.50 -9.23 -11.73
N ASP A 10 -20.78 -10.49 -12.02
CA ASP A 10 -22.12 -11.09 -12.02
C ASP A 10 -22.74 -11.21 -10.62
N THR A 11 -21.94 -11.22 -9.55
CA THR A 11 -22.42 -11.29 -8.16
C THR A 11 -22.62 -9.92 -7.50
N LEU A 12 -22.33 -8.83 -8.20
CA LEU A 12 -22.53 -7.48 -7.69
C LEU A 12 -24.00 -7.09 -7.73
N THR A 13 -24.48 -6.40 -6.70
CA THR A 13 -25.79 -5.76 -6.67
C THR A 13 -25.88 -4.62 -7.68
N ASP A 14 -27.08 -4.17 -8.02
CA ASP A 14 -27.26 -3.02 -8.92
C ASP A 14 -26.66 -1.73 -8.34
N GLU A 15 -26.71 -1.55 -7.01
CA GLU A 15 -26.09 -0.42 -6.33
C GLU A 15 -24.56 -0.47 -6.43
N GLU A 16 -23.95 -1.65 -6.25
CA GLU A 16 -22.50 -1.83 -6.38
C GLU A 16 -22.05 -1.60 -7.83
N ARG A 17 -22.84 -2.07 -8.82
CA ARG A 17 -22.59 -1.81 -10.25
C ARG A 17 -22.65 -0.32 -10.57
N ALA A 18 -23.69 0.38 -10.08
CA ALA A 18 -23.83 1.82 -10.26
C ALA A 18 -22.67 2.57 -9.62
N PHE A 19 -22.26 2.19 -8.42
CA PHE A 19 -21.09 2.77 -7.74
C PHE A 19 -19.80 2.61 -8.56
N LEU A 20 -19.51 1.41 -9.07
CA LEU A 20 -18.33 1.17 -9.92
C LEU A 20 -18.36 1.99 -11.21
N CYS A 21 -19.54 2.19 -11.80
CA CYS A 21 -19.68 2.99 -13.02
C CYS A 21 -19.44 4.49 -12.80
N THR A 22 -19.77 4.98 -11.60
CA THR A 22 -19.71 6.42 -11.26
C THR A 22 -18.50 6.78 -10.41
N PHE A 23 -17.67 5.80 -10.01
CA PHE A 23 -16.45 6.08 -9.27
C PHE A 23 -15.51 6.88 -10.16
N PRO A 24 -15.05 8.08 -9.70
CA PRO A 24 -14.15 8.91 -10.48
C PRO A 24 -12.80 8.20 -10.67
N ASP A 25 -12.22 8.32 -11.84
CA ASP A 25 -10.87 7.85 -12.09
C ASP A 25 -9.85 8.73 -11.34
N ASP A 26 -8.86 8.12 -10.71
CA ASP A 26 -7.79 8.85 -10.01
C ASP A 26 -6.88 9.63 -10.98
N THR A 27 -7.04 9.44 -12.29
CA THR A 27 -6.34 10.20 -13.33
C THR A 27 -6.79 11.66 -13.48
N GLU A 28 -7.97 12.01 -12.96
CA GLU A 28 -8.39 13.42 -12.88
C GLU A 28 -7.65 14.18 -11.77
N ARG A 29 -6.44 13.74 -11.43
CA ARG A 29 -5.54 14.49 -10.56
C ARG A 29 -5.27 15.84 -11.23
N SER A 30 -5.59 16.91 -10.52
CA SER A 30 -5.21 18.26 -10.92
C SER A 30 -3.70 18.26 -11.29
N PRO A 31 -3.30 18.91 -12.41
CA PRO A 31 -1.89 19.05 -12.77
C PRO A 31 -1.02 19.68 -11.67
N TRP A 32 -1.64 20.25 -10.64
CA TRP A 32 -1.02 20.88 -9.49
C TRP A 32 -0.88 19.95 -8.27
N MET A 33 -1.28 18.68 -8.36
CA MET A 33 -0.97 17.68 -7.34
C MET A 33 0.48 17.19 -7.50
N VAL A 34 1.41 18.10 -7.42
CA VAL A 34 2.80 17.79 -7.11
C VAL A 34 2.78 17.30 -5.68
N GLY A 35 3.11 16.03 -5.45
CA GLY A 35 3.15 15.46 -4.11
C GLY A 35 4.02 16.34 -3.22
N LYS A 36 3.47 16.79 -2.08
CA LYS A 36 4.27 17.52 -1.10
C LYS A 36 5.43 16.60 -0.72
N ASP A 37 6.62 17.16 -0.51
CA ASP A 37 7.85 16.39 -0.18
C ASP A 37 7.62 15.35 0.91
N PHE A 38 6.81 15.71 1.92
CA PHE A 38 6.44 14.79 2.98
C PHE A 38 5.66 13.56 2.50
N HIS A 39 4.70 13.73 1.59
CA HIS A 39 3.91 12.60 1.07
C HIS A 39 4.81 11.63 0.29
N ARG A 40 5.70 12.17 -0.55
CA ARG A 40 6.70 11.38 -1.26
C ARG A 40 7.63 10.62 -0.29
N LEU A 41 8.16 11.31 0.72
CA LEU A 41 9.01 10.68 1.74
C LEU A 41 8.29 9.54 2.47
N ALA A 42 7.02 9.76 2.85
CA ALA A 42 6.22 8.74 3.52
C ALA A 42 5.99 7.49 2.65
N ILE A 43 5.89 7.65 1.32
CA ILE A 43 5.82 6.53 0.38
C ILE A 43 7.18 5.85 0.24
N GLU A 44 8.26 6.59 0.05
CA GLU A 44 9.63 6.06 -0.16
C GLU A 44 10.10 5.22 1.03
N VAL A 45 9.83 5.66 2.26
CA VAL A 45 10.17 4.97 3.51
C VAL A 45 9.50 3.60 3.62
N LEU A 46 8.40 3.36 2.92
CA LEU A 46 7.71 2.07 2.85
C LEU A 46 8.05 1.29 1.59
N TYR A 47 8.07 1.96 0.45
CA TYR A 47 8.25 1.33 -0.85
C TYR A 47 9.55 0.53 -0.96
N TYR A 48 10.68 1.15 -0.62
CA TYR A 48 11.97 0.50 -0.78
C TYR A 48 12.19 -0.68 0.18
N PRO A 49 11.91 -0.58 1.50
CA PRO A 49 11.98 -1.74 2.39
C PRO A 49 11.10 -2.90 1.96
N LEU A 50 9.85 -2.64 1.57
CA LEU A 50 8.92 -3.69 1.11
C LEU A 50 9.43 -4.39 -0.15
N ARG A 51 9.91 -3.61 -1.13
CA ARG A 51 10.44 -4.14 -2.38
C ARG A 51 11.69 -5.02 -2.18
N ARG A 52 12.51 -4.72 -1.18
CA ARG A 52 13.76 -5.45 -0.89
C ARG A 52 13.54 -6.65 0.02
N TYR A 53 12.52 -6.60 0.86
CA TYR A 53 12.25 -7.65 1.84
C TYR A 53 11.99 -9.01 1.20
N ARG A 54 11.25 -9.04 0.08
CA ARG A 54 10.95 -10.28 -0.63
C ARG A 54 11.01 -10.09 -2.14
N ALA A 55 11.90 -10.84 -2.78
CA ALA A 55 12.10 -10.78 -4.23
C ALA A 55 10.90 -11.32 -5.05
N ASP A 56 10.04 -12.15 -4.43
CA ASP A 56 8.83 -12.70 -5.03
C ASP A 56 7.62 -11.75 -4.96
N TRP A 57 7.79 -10.58 -4.35
CA TRP A 57 6.76 -9.54 -4.34
C TRP A 57 6.93 -8.57 -5.50
N TYR A 58 5.79 -8.25 -6.11
CA TYR A 58 5.68 -7.06 -6.94
C TYR A 58 5.21 -5.91 -6.05
N VAL A 59 6.08 -4.93 -5.83
CA VAL A 59 5.78 -3.72 -5.07
C VAL A 59 5.83 -2.54 -6.01
N SER A 60 4.81 -1.71 -6.02
CA SER A 60 4.77 -0.47 -6.81
C SER A 60 4.16 0.66 -6.02
N SER A 61 4.49 1.89 -6.40
CA SER A 61 3.90 3.11 -5.87
C SER A 61 3.23 3.90 -6.99
N ASP A 62 2.12 4.56 -6.69
CA ASP A 62 1.35 5.41 -7.61
C ASP A 62 0.98 4.73 -8.95
N LEU A 63 1.04 3.41 -9.00
CA LEU A 63 0.74 2.66 -10.22
C LEU A 63 -0.76 2.56 -10.43
N PRO A 64 -1.28 2.94 -11.60
CA PRO A 64 -2.69 2.75 -11.93
C PRO A 64 -3.08 1.28 -11.92
N ILE A 65 -4.17 0.95 -11.22
CA ILE A 65 -4.82 -0.36 -11.27
C ILE A 65 -6.05 -0.23 -12.17
N LEU A 66 -6.01 -0.91 -13.30
CA LEU A 66 -7.12 -0.92 -14.25
C LEU A 66 -8.07 -2.07 -13.93
N TYR A 67 -9.36 -1.76 -13.83
CA TYR A 67 -10.39 -2.76 -13.56
C TYR A 67 -11.57 -2.60 -14.52
N PRO A 68 -12.28 -3.69 -14.88
CA PRO A 68 -13.46 -3.60 -15.73
C PRO A 68 -14.62 -2.97 -14.95
N ARG A 69 -15.38 -2.11 -15.61
CA ARG A 69 -16.67 -1.61 -15.10
C ARG A 69 -17.82 -2.36 -15.76
N PRO A 70 -18.99 -2.45 -15.10
CA PRO A 70 -20.17 -3.13 -15.67
C PRO A 70 -20.64 -2.57 -17.02
N ASN A 71 -20.28 -1.33 -17.36
CA ASN A 71 -20.59 -0.67 -18.64
C ASN A 71 -19.55 -0.91 -19.75
N ASN A 72 -18.71 -1.95 -19.63
CA ASN A 72 -17.62 -2.30 -20.55
C ASN A 72 -16.51 -1.24 -20.69
N ARG A 73 -16.47 -0.25 -19.81
CA ARG A 73 -15.37 0.69 -19.72
C ARG A 73 -14.32 0.20 -18.72
N LEU A 74 -13.12 0.74 -18.78
CA LEU A 74 -12.15 0.57 -17.72
C LEU A 74 -12.32 1.66 -16.68
N GLY A 75 -12.28 1.25 -15.42
CA GLY A 75 -12.07 2.13 -14.29
C GLY A 75 -10.63 2.10 -13.86
N GLN A 76 -10.21 3.08 -13.10
CA GLN A 76 -8.85 3.21 -12.60
C GLN A 76 -8.84 3.68 -11.16
N VAL A 77 -7.97 3.08 -10.36
CA VAL A 77 -7.57 3.56 -9.04
C VAL A 77 -6.05 3.48 -8.93
N ALA A 78 -5.43 4.39 -8.20
CA ALA A 78 -3.99 4.39 -7.99
C ALA A 78 -3.71 4.54 -6.48
N PRO A 79 -3.44 3.43 -5.77
CA PRO A 79 -2.99 3.50 -4.39
C PRO A 79 -1.55 4.02 -4.33
N ASP A 80 -1.20 4.67 -3.22
CA ASP A 80 0.16 5.14 -3.00
C ASP A 80 1.17 3.98 -2.93
N ILE A 81 0.75 2.81 -2.37
CA ILE A 81 1.52 1.56 -2.43
C ILE A 81 0.58 0.39 -2.73
N LEU A 82 1.03 -0.50 -3.59
CA LEU A 82 0.44 -1.81 -3.80
C LEU A 82 1.50 -2.92 -3.65
N VAL A 83 1.06 -4.08 -3.13
CA VAL A 83 1.88 -5.30 -3.11
C VAL A 83 1.07 -6.45 -3.68
N ALA A 84 1.66 -7.18 -4.63
CA ALA A 84 1.05 -8.34 -5.26
C ALA A 84 2.05 -9.49 -5.40
N LEU A 85 1.54 -10.72 -5.42
CA LEU A 85 2.32 -11.94 -5.64
C LEU A 85 2.24 -12.33 -7.12
N VAL A 86 2.82 -11.49 -7.96
CA VAL A 86 2.85 -11.68 -9.41
C VAL A 86 4.27 -11.49 -9.92
N HIS A 87 4.55 -11.95 -11.13
CA HIS A 87 5.87 -11.82 -11.72
C HIS A 87 6.35 -10.35 -11.70
N ASN A 88 7.57 -10.14 -11.17
CA ASN A 88 8.15 -8.80 -11.03
C ASN A 88 8.75 -8.33 -12.37
N HIS A 89 8.04 -7.44 -13.06
CA HIS A 89 8.50 -6.73 -14.26
C HIS A 89 7.92 -5.32 -14.28
N LEU A 90 8.46 -4.44 -15.11
CA LEU A 90 7.94 -3.08 -15.26
C LEU A 90 6.55 -3.09 -15.91
N ARG A 91 5.66 -2.25 -15.40
CA ARG A 91 4.28 -2.09 -15.86
C ARG A 91 3.94 -0.61 -15.97
N ASP A 92 3.18 -0.25 -17.00
CA ASP A 92 2.57 1.07 -17.10
C ASP A 92 1.28 1.16 -16.26
N ALA A 93 0.64 0.01 -16.04
CA ALA A 93 -0.54 -0.15 -15.20
C ALA A 93 -0.66 -1.61 -14.72
N PHE A 94 -1.30 -1.81 -13.58
CA PHE A 94 -1.69 -3.13 -13.08
C PHE A 94 -3.08 -3.48 -13.61
N ASP A 95 -3.16 -4.24 -14.69
CA ASP A 95 -4.45 -4.64 -15.27
C ASP A 95 -4.94 -5.93 -14.62
N VAL A 96 -5.98 -5.82 -13.80
CA VAL A 96 -6.54 -6.97 -13.05
C VAL A 96 -7.03 -8.11 -13.94
N ARG A 97 -7.32 -7.85 -15.22
CA ARG A 97 -7.73 -8.88 -16.19
C ARG A 97 -6.54 -9.71 -16.65
N VAL A 98 -5.38 -9.08 -16.78
CA VAL A 98 -4.11 -9.71 -17.16
C VAL A 98 -3.52 -10.45 -15.97
N GLU A 99 -3.48 -9.79 -14.83
CA GLU A 99 -2.90 -10.32 -13.59
C GLU A 99 -3.82 -11.32 -12.87
N ARG A 100 -5.07 -11.48 -13.36
CA ARG A 100 -6.08 -12.42 -12.86
C ARG A 100 -6.46 -12.20 -11.39
N GLY A 101 -6.36 -10.98 -10.91
CA GLY A 101 -6.72 -10.62 -9.55
C GLY A 101 -6.36 -9.19 -9.20
N PHE A 102 -6.86 -8.73 -8.07
CA PHE A 102 -6.52 -7.43 -7.50
C PHE A 102 -5.31 -7.58 -6.56
N PRO A 103 -4.45 -6.56 -6.41
CA PRO A 103 -3.37 -6.59 -5.42
C PRO A 103 -3.92 -6.87 -4.03
N PRO A 104 -3.42 -7.90 -3.33
CA PRO A 104 -3.96 -8.28 -2.02
C PRO A 104 -3.72 -7.21 -0.95
N PHE A 105 -2.67 -6.40 -1.07
CA PHE A 105 -2.36 -5.32 -0.14
C PHE A 105 -2.29 -3.99 -0.87
N VAL A 106 -3.00 -2.99 -0.35
CA VAL A 106 -2.95 -1.60 -0.79
C VAL A 106 -2.83 -0.66 0.40
N LEU A 107 -2.14 0.47 0.21
CA LEU A 107 -1.95 1.48 1.23
C LEU A 107 -2.10 2.87 0.62
N GLU A 108 -2.70 3.76 1.40
CA GLU A 108 -2.86 5.19 1.10
C GLU A 108 -2.23 6.03 2.21
N VAL A 109 -1.43 6.98 1.82
CA VAL A 109 -0.90 8.04 2.68
C VAL A 109 -1.78 9.27 2.51
N VAL A 110 -2.53 9.64 3.54
CA VAL A 110 -3.51 10.72 3.45
C VAL A 110 -2.83 12.07 3.31
N SER A 111 -3.15 12.77 2.23
CA SER A 111 -2.85 14.19 2.04
C SER A 111 -4.04 15.06 2.47
N ASP A 112 -3.84 16.37 2.61
CA ASP A 112 -4.94 17.28 2.91
C ASP A 112 -6.00 17.29 1.81
N GLU A 113 -5.58 17.11 0.56
CA GLU A 113 -6.44 17.06 -0.62
C GLU A 113 -7.19 15.73 -0.75
N SER A 114 -6.55 14.61 -0.40
CA SER A 114 -7.15 13.27 -0.50
C SER A 114 -7.97 12.89 0.74
N ARG A 115 -7.79 13.58 1.87
CA ARG A 115 -8.43 13.28 3.15
C ARG A 115 -9.93 12.95 3.08
N PRO A 116 -10.78 13.69 2.34
CA PRO A 116 -12.21 13.36 2.25
C PRO A 116 -12.48 12.03 1.55
N ARG A 117 -11.55 11.55 0.71
CA ARG A 117 -11.68 10.30 -0.07
C ARG A 117 -11.10 9.09 0.61
N ASP A 118 -9.99 9.29 1.37
CA ASP A 118 -9.16 8.19 1.90
C ASP A 118 -9.55 7.80 3.31
N THR A 119 -10.32 8.63 4.03
CA THR A 119 -10.58 8.45 5.44
C THR A 119 -12.00 8.00 5.77
N GLY A 120 -12.12 7.00 6.65
CA GLY A 120 -13.40 6.49 7.14
C GLY A 120 -14.14 5.63 6.11
N LYS A 121 -15.48 5.54 6.23
CA LYS A 121 -16.36 4.81 5.29
C LYS A 121 -16.46 5.52 3.94
N THR A 122 -15.30 5.82 3.35
CA THR A 122 -15.17 6.61 2.15
C THR A 122 -15.31 5.77 0.89
N LYS A 123 -15.32 6.47 -0.24
CA LYS A 123 -15.40 5.84 -1.55
C LYS A 123 -14.24 4.85 -1.78
N LYS A 124 -13.01 5.13 -1.28
CA LYS A 124 -11.84 4.24 -1.43
C LYS A 124 -11.97 2.94 -0.63
N VAL A 125 -12.48 2.98 0.59
CA VAL A 125 -12.76 1.76 1.38
C VAL A 125 -13.72 0.84 0.61
N ARG A 126 -14.79 1.40 0.06
CA ARG A 126 -15.79 0.64 -0.71
C ARG A 126 -15.22 0.11 -2.03
N ILE A 127 -14.43 0.91 -2.77
CA ILE A 127 -13.86 0.44 -4.04
C ILE A 127 -12.88 -0.69 -3.84
N TYR A 128 -11.98 -0.61 -2.84
CA TYR A 128 -11.02 -1.67 -2.55
C TYR A 128 -11.68 -2.96 -2.06
N ASP A 129 -12.77 -2.85 -1.28
CA ASP A 129 -13.60 -4.02 -0.94
C ASP A 129 -14.18 -4.68 -2.20
N LEU A 130 -14.86 -3.93 -3.05
CA LEU A 130 -15.49 -4.45 -4.27
C LEU A 130 -14.48 -5.05 -5.25
N LEU A 131 -13.29 -4.48 -5.35
CA LEU A 131 -12.22 -4.97 -6.23
C LEU A 131 -11.48 -6.19 -5.65
N GLY A 132 -11.67 -6.52 -4.38
CA GLY A 132 -11.14 -7.76 -3.79
C GLY A 132 -9.80 -7.62 -3.08
N ALA A 133 -9.41 -6.42 -2.63
CA ALA A 133 -8.28 -6.26 -1.73
C ALA A 133 -8.45 -7.16 -0.48
N GLN A 134 -7.34 -7.70 0.03
CA GLN A 134 -7.34 -8.46 1.28
C GLN A 134 -7.11 -7.54 2.47
N GLU A 135 -6.21 -6.59 2.31
CA GLU A 135 -5.85 -5.60 3.31
C GLU A 135 -5.74 -4.21 2.66
N TYR A 136 -6.33 -3.23 3.31
CA TYR A 136 -6.23 -1.83 2.95
C TYR A 136 -5.79 -1.03 4.17
N VAL A 137 -4.68 -0.33 4.06
CA VAL A 137 -4.11 0.51 5.11
C VAL A 137 -4.28 1.98 4.76
N ILE A 138 -4.64 2.78 5.75
CA ILE A 138 -4.77 4.22 5.67
C ILE A 138 -3.82 4.83 6.69
N PHE A 139 -2.84 5.56 6.24
CA PHE A 139 -1.92 6.31 7.09
C PHE A 139 -2.16 7.80 6.97
N ASP A 140 -2.57 8.44 8.04
CA ASP A 140 -2.81 9.88 8.14
C ASP A 140 -1.92 10.50 9.21
N PRO A 141 -0.69 10.87 8.89
CA PRO A 141 0.28 11.39 9.87
C PRO A 141 -0.17 12.71 10.52
N ARG A 142 -1.17 13.38 9.94
CA ARG A 142 -1.73 14.66 10.44
C ARG A 142 -3.09 14.52 11.09
N ALA A 143 -3.51 13.29 11.40
CA ALA A 143 -4.78 13.04 12.07
C ALA A 143 -4.81 13.70 13.46
N LYS A 144 -5.84 14.52 13.72
CA LYS A 144 -5.97 15.27 15.00
C LYS A 144 -6.96 14.62 15.97
N ARG A 145 -7.93 13.85 15.48
CA ARG A 145 -9.09 13.36 16.26
C ARG A 145 -9.33 11.86 16.12
N ARG A 146 -8.42 11.12 15.52
CA ARG A 146 -8.51 9.69 15.24
C ARG A 146 -7.09 9.13 15.18
N PRO A 147 -6.92 7.80 15.25
CA PRO A 147 -5.62 7.20 15.01
C PRO A 147 -5.08 7.62 13.64
N SER A 148 -3.78 7.90 13.59
CA SER A 148 -3.08 8.19 12.33
C SER A 148 -2.96 6.96 11.44
N LEU A 149 -2.98 5.76 12.04
CA LEU A 149 -2.95 4.47 11.37
C LEU A 149 -4.32 3.80 11.54
N SER A 150 -4.91 3.34 10.46
CA SER A 150 -6.14 2.57 10.45
C SER A 150 -6.14 1.63 9.24
N GLY A 151 -7.00 0.65 9.23
CA GLY A 151 -7.05 -0.29 8.12
C GLY A 151 -8.36 -1.06 8.06
N TYR A 152 -8.51 -1.78 6.97
CA TYR A 152 -9.57 -2.73 6.70
C TYR A 152 -8.95 -4.02 6.21
N ARG A 153 -9.55 -5.14 6.58
CA ARG A 153 -9.11 -6.47 6.13
C ARG A 153 -10.28 -7.36 5.79
N ARG A 154 -10.02 -8.32 4.94
CA ARG A 154 -11.00 -9.37 4.62
C ARG A 154 -10.85 -10.52 5.61
N THR A 155 -11.97 -10.91 6.20
CA THR A 155 -12.03 -12.07 7.10
C THR A 155 -11.98 -13.37 6.31
N ALA A 156 -11.75 -14.49 6.99
CA ALA A 156 -11.84 -15.84 6.40
C ALA A 156 -13.23 -16.13 5.80
N ALA A 157 -14.30 -15.50 6.35
CA ALA A 157 -15.65 -15.60 5.82
C ALA A 157 -15.90 -14.72 4.59
N GLY A 158 -14.89 -13.93 4.17
CA GLY A 158 -14.96 -13.04 3.02
C GLY A 158 -15.59 -11.68 3.30
N SER A 159 -15.97 -11.37 4.55
CA SER A 159 -16.46 -10.06 4.94
C SER A 159 -15.29 -9.06 5.06
N TRP A 160 -15.61 -7.79 4.81
CA TRP A 160 -14.69 -6.68 4.95
C TRP A 160 -14.95 -5.99 6.29
N GLU A 161 -13.93 -5.88 7.13
CA GLU A 161 -14.07 -5.31 8.48
C GLU A 161 -12.97 -4.29 8.79
N GLU A 162 -13.25 -3.39 9.72
CA GLU A 162 -12.21 -2.55 10.28
C GLU A 162 -11.14 -3.43 10.95
N TRP A 163 -9.88 -3.10 10.67
CA TRP A 163 -8.74 -3.83 11.19
C TRP A 163 -8.27 -3.16 12.49
N PRO A 164 -8.49 -3.79 13.66
CA PRO A 164 -8.13 -3.18 14.92
C PRO A 164 -6.61 -3.08 15.07
N LEU A 165 -6.16 -1.96 15.61
CA LEU A 165 -4.80 -1.80 16.09
C LEU A 165 -4.57 -2.72 17.29
N ASP A 166 -3.36 -3.21 17.43
CA ASP A 166 -2.95 -3.93 18.64
C ASP A 166 -2.78 -2.98 19.84
N GLN A 167 -2.38 -3.52 21.00
CA GLN A 167 -2.20 -2.74 22.24
C GLN A 167 -1.09 -1.68 22.13
N GLN A 168 -0.21 -1.81 21.14
CA GLN A 168 0.89 -0.89 20.86
C GLN A 168 0.55 0.10 19.73
N GLY A 169 -0.67 0.08 19.21
CA GLY A 169 -1.10 0.94 18.11
C GLY A 169 -0.59 0.51 16.73
N LYS A 170 -0.23 -0.77 16.55
CA LYS A 170 0.32 -1.33 15.32
C LYS A 170 -0.71 -2.18 14.57
N LEU A 171 -0.48 -2.40 13.26
CA LEU A 171 -1.23 -3.34 12.42
C LEU A 171 -0.35 -4.52 12.02
N GLN A 172 -0.78 -5.74 12.33
CA GLN A 172 -0.11 -6.97 11.88
C GLN A 172 -0.71 -7.45 10.57
N SER A 173 0.01 -7.26 9.46
CA SER A 173 -0.41 -7.70 8.14
C SER A 173 -0.22 -9.19 7.95
N ALA A 174 -1.32 -9.90 7.69
CA ALA A 174 -1.28 -11.31 7.32
C ALA A 174 -0.80 -11.49 5.87
N VAL A 175 -1.09 -10.54 5.00
CA VAL A 175 -0.64 -10.55 3.59
C VAL A 175 0.86 -10.39 3.51
N LEU A 176 1.42 -9.41 4.22
CA LEU A 176 2.84 -9.13 4.18
C LEU A 176 3.66 -10.03 5.12
N GLY A 177 3.05 -10.54 6.18
CA GLY A 177 3.79 -11.18 7.28
C GLY A 177 4.66 -10.18 8.06
N LEU A 178 4.30 -8.91 8.03
CA LEU A 178 5.01 -7.79 8.64
C LEU A 178 4.07 -7.01 9.56
N THR A 179 4.64 -6.23 10.46
CA THR A 179 3.93 -5.30 11.32
C THR A 179 4.15 -3.87 10.84
N LEU A 180 3.07 -3.11 10.69
CA LEU A 180 3.12 -1.69 10.37
C LEU A 180 3.01 -0.89 11.67
N ALA A 181 3.97 -0.02 11.90
CA ALA A 181 4.09 0.79 13.11
C ALA A 181 4.33 2.25 12.75
N GLN A 182 3.60 3.15 13.40
CA GLN A 182 3.90 4.57 13.26
C GLN A 182 5.15 4.93 14.08
N GLU A 183 6.04 5.69 13.46
CA GLU A 183 7.18 6.31 14.09
C GLU A 183 7.19 7.80 13.73
N ASP A 184 6.92 8.65 14.68
CA ASP A 184 6.70 10.08 14.46
C ASP A 184 5.64 10.36 13.39
N MET A 185 6.03 10.97 12.30
CA MET A 185 5.17 11.26 11.16
C MET A 185 5.31 10.25 10.01
N LEU A 186 6.03 9.15 10.21
CA LEU A 186 6.28 8.13 9.21
C LEU A 186 5.64 6.80 9.61
N LEU A 187 5.36 5.97 8.65
CA LEU A 187 4.95 4.59 8.85
C LEU A 187 6.14 3.69 8.54
N ARG A 188 6.48 2.82 9.48
CA ARG A 188 7.59 1.87 9.36
C ARG A 188 7.06 0.45 9.33
N VAL A 189 7.87 -0.46 8.85
CA VAL A 189 7.58 -1.90 8.84
C VAL A 189 8.59 -2.67 9.66
N GLU A 190 8.10 -3.65 10.41
CA GLU A 190 8.89 -4.54 11.27
C GLU A 190 8.67 -5.99 10.83
N ASP A 191 9.72 -6.81 10.90
CA ASP A 191 9.61 -8.24 10.65
C ASP A 191 8.95 -8.99 11.84
N ALA A 192 8.82 -10.29 11.71
CA ALA A 192 8.23 -11.13 12.75
C ALA A 192 9.04 -11.18 14.07
N ALA A 193 10.32 -10.81 14.04
CA ALA A 193 11.18 -10.69 15.21
C ALA A 193 11.12 -9.29 15.84
N GLY A 194 10.40 -8.35 15.23
CA GLY A 194 10.28 -6.97 15.66
C GLY A 194 11.44 -6.09 15.18
N HIS A 195 12.27 -6.58 14.26
CA HIS A 195 13.32 -5.78 13.67
C HIS A 195 12.72 -4.87 12.58
N ARG A 196 13.05 -3.59 12.65
CA ARG A 196 12.66 -2.61 11.66
C ARG A 196 13.35 -2.90 10.33
N LEU A 197 12.61 -2.89 9.24
CA LEU A 197 13.19 -2.93 7.90
C LEU A 197 13.85 -1.57 7.62
N PRO A 198 15.14 -1.54 7.24
CA PRO A 198 15.87 -0.30 7.03
C PRO A 198 15.36 0.44 5.78
N THR A 199 15.44 1.75 5.81
CA THR A 199 15.27 2.61 4.64
C THR A 199 16.55 2.61 3.78
N ILE A 200 16.48 3.18 2.58
CA ILE A 200 17.67 3.37 1.74
C ILE A 200 18.73 4.21 2.45
N ASP A 201 18.34 5.27 3.12
CA ASP A 201 19.26 6.16 3.81
C ASP A 201 19.97 5.43 4.96
N GLU A 202 19.20 4.70 5.80
CA GLU A 202 19.75 3.88 6.89
C GLU A 202 20.73 2.82 6.38
N GLU A 203 20.40 2.11 5.28
CA GLU A 203 21.31 1.14 4.67
C GLU A 203 22.57 1.79 4.09
N THR A 204 22.43 2.99 3.51
CA THR A 204 23.55 3.72 2.94
C THR A 204 24.52 4.16 4.04
N GLU A 205 23.99 4.70 5.15
CA GLU A 205 24.80 5.10 6.32
C GLU A 205 25.51 3.89 6.95
N GLU A 206 24.84 2.74 7.07
CA GLU A 206 25.45 1.51 7.55
C GLU A 206 26.58 1.05 6.63
N LEU A 207 26.36 1.03 5.32
CA LEU A 207 27.37 0.66 4.33
C LEU A 207 28.58 1.58 4.37
N ASP A 208 28.39 2.88 4.50
CA ASP A 208 29.51 3.83 4.58
C ASP A 208 30.29 3.68 5.88
N THR A 209 29.61 3.41 6.98
CA THR A 209 30.24 3.08 8.26
C THR A 209 31.11 1.82 8.16
N LEU A 210 30.56 0.75 7.58
CA LEU A 210 31.31 -0.51 7.39
C LEU A 210 32.49 -0.34 6.43
N ARG A 211 32.35 0.46 5.37
CA ARG A 211 33.46 0.77 4.45
C ARG A 211 34.59 1.54 5.16
N ALA A 212 34.24 2.51 5.98
CA ALA A 212 35.23 3.28 6.76
C ALA A 212 35.97 2.37 7.75
N GLU A 213 35.29 1.48 8.44
CA GLU A 213 35.88 0.52 9.35
C GLU A 213 36.81 -0.46 8.63
N LEU A 214 36.40 -1.00 7.49
CA LEU A 214 37.26 -1.86 6.65
C LEU A 214 38.51 -1.14 6.17
N ALA A 215 38.42 0.12 5.78
CA ALA A 215 39.55 0.92 5.38
C ALA A 215 40.54 1.10 6.54
N ARG A 216 40.03 1.39 7.75
CA ARG A 216 40.85 1.49 8.97
C ARG A 216 41.60 0.18 9.27
N LEU A 217 40.91 -0.95 9.28
CA LEU A 217 41.49 -2.26 9.56
C LEU A 217 42.56 -2.68 8.52
N ARG A 218 42.40 -2.25 7.27
CA ARG A 218 43.40 -2.48 6.22
C ARG A 218 44.61 -1.59 6.37
N GLY A 219 44.44 -0.33 6.77
CA GLY A 219 45.54 0.59 7.04
C GLY A 219 46.37 0.24 8.28
N GLU A 220 45.77 -0.40 9.29
CA GLU A 220 46.46 -0.90 10.48
C GLU A 220 47.30 -2.17 10.23
N ARG A 221 47.11 -2.83 9.07
CA ARG A 221 47.85 -4.04 8.66
C ARG A 221 49.00 -3.76 7.69
N SER A 222 49.23 -2.51 7.31
CA SER A 222 50.37 -2.06 6.46
C SER A 222 51.46 -1.44 7.31
#